data_6a23602c72af0844b364b32d4d7be77d
#
_entry.id   6a23602c72af0844b364b32d4d7be77d
#
_cell.length_a   1.000
_cell.length_b   1.000
_cell.length_c   1.000
_cell.angle_alpha   90.00
_cell.angle_beta   90.00
_cell.angle_gamma   90.00
#
_symmetry.space_group_name_H-M   'P 1'
#
loop_
_entity.id
_entity.type
_entity.pdbx_description
1 polymer ?
#
loop_
_entity_poly.entity_id
_entity_poly.type
_entity_poly.pdbx_seq_one_letter_code
_entity_poly.pdbx_strand_id
1 'polypeptide(L)'
;VNKAIIVFDNDGTPLEMFNPVILYRKGLYLAEEGCLSLQGLRKTKRHRTIKVQWQDRTMQTHVKNFTGWTAQIIQHEVDHCNGILI
;
A
#
# COMPACT_ATOMS: atom_id res chain seq x y z
N VAL A 1 7.32 -13.62 15.11
CA VAL A 1 6.32 -13.45 14.05
C VAL A 1 6.38 -12.03 13.53
N ASN A 2 6.61 -11.90 12.25
CA ASN A 2 6.66 -10.59 11.62
C ASN A 2 5.25 -10.12 11.31
N LYS A 3 4.88 -9.01 11.92
CA LYS A 3 3.60 -8.36 11.60
C LYS A 3 3.88 -7.14 10.76
N ALA A 4 3.21 -7.05 9.63
CA ALA A 4 3.27 -5.88 8.78
C ALA A 4 2.21 -4.88 9.22
N ILE A 5 2.63 -3.64 9.44
CA ILE A 5 1.71 -2.56 9.83
C ILE A 5 2.00 -1.38 8.93
N ILE A 6 0.98 -0.87 8.27
CA ILE A 6 1.11 0.36 7.50
C ILE A 6 0.15 1.41 8.04
N VAL A 7 0.59 2.67 8.00
CA VAL A 7 -0.23 3.82 8.40
C VAL A 7 -0.11 4.85 7.29
N PHE A 8 -1.23 5.34 6.81
CA PHE A 8 -1.23 6.35 5.76
C PHE A 8 -2.45 7.25 5.90
N ASP A 9 -2.38 8.40 5.23
CA ASP A 9 -3.48 9.34 5.21
C ASP A 9 -4.51 8.92 4.17
N ASN A 10 -5.74 8.65 4.65
CA ASN A 10 -6.87 8.28 3.80
C ASN A 10 -7.86 9.46 3.81
N ASP A 11 -7.69 10.36 2.83
CA ASP A 11 -8.53 11.55 2.68
C ASP A 11 -8.66 12.37 3.98
N GLY A 12 -7.52 12.67 4.60
CA GLY A 12 -7.47 13.47 5.81
C GLY A 12 -7.65 12.70 7.11
N THR A 13 -7.89 11.39 7.03
CA THR A 13 -8.03 10.53 8.21
C THR A 13 -6.94 9.46 8.20
N PRO A 14 -6.13 9.35 9.25
CA PRO A 14 -5.14 8.29 9.31
C PRO A 14 -5.81 6.92 9.30
N LEU A 15 -5.31 6.01 8.48
CA LEU A 15 -5.77 4.64 8.42
C LEU A 15 -4.62 3.70 8.75
N GLU A 16 -4.85 2.82 9.72
CA GLU A 16 -3.90 1.79 10.09
C GLU A 16 -4.35 0.45 9.53
N MET A 17 -3.43 -0.26 8.89
CA MET A 17 -3.69 -1.59 8.38
C MET A 17 -2.69 -2.57 8.99
N PHE A 18 -3.20 -3.58 9.67
CA PHE A 18 -2.41 -4.66 10.22
C PHE A 18 -2.46 -5.84 9.26
N ASN A 19 -1.31 -6.35 8.88
CA ASN A 19 -1.16 -7.49 7.97
C ASN A 19 -1.94 -7.30 6.66
N PRO A 20 -1.70 -6.20 5.93
CA PRO A 20 -2.41 -5.95 4.69
C PRO A 20 -2.00 -6.96 3.61
N VAL A 21 -2.99 -7.45 2.87
CA VAL A 21 -2.79 -8.35 1.74
C VAL A 21 -3.54 -7.78 0.55
N ILE A 22 -2.86 -7.62 -0.57
CA ILE A 22 -3.50 -7.20 -1.80
C ILE A 22 -4.05 -8.43 -2.50
N LEU A 23 -5.38 -8.54 -2.52
CA LEU A 23 -6.07 -9.70 -3.09
C LEU A 23 -6.23 -9.61 -4.60
N TYR A 24 -6.27 -8.39 -5.14
CA TYR A 24 -6.57 -8.17 -6.55
C TYR A 24 -5.94 -6.86 -7.00
N ARG A 25 -5.46 -6.86 -8.25
CA ARG A 25 -4.85 -5.68 -8.87
C ARG A 25 -5.38 -5.53 -10.28
N LYS A 26 -5.67 -4.27 -10.68
CA LYS A 26 -6.16 -3.97 -12.02
C LYS A 26 -5.61 -2.64 -12.50
N GLY A 27 -5.33 -2.55 -13.81
CA GLY A 27 -4.90 -1.29 -14.41
C GLY A 27 -3.44 -0.98 -14.18
N LEU A 28 -2.55 -1.78 -14.76
CA LEU A 28 -1.10 -1.58 -14.63
C LEU A 28 -0.67 -0.26 -15.26
N TYR A 29 0.18 0.49 -14.55
CA TYR A 29 0.81 1.71 -15.06
C TYR A 29 2.18 1.88 -14.42
N LEU A 30 3.00 2.77 -15.02
CA LEU A 30 4.29 3.13 -14.45
C LEU A 30 4.14 4.42 -13.64
N ALA A 31 4.53 4.38 -12.39
CA ALA A 31 4.54 5.53 -11.50
C ALA A 31 5.98 5.93 -11.20
N GLU A 32 6.23 7.22 -11.04
CA GLU A 32 7.51 7.70 -10.54
C GLU A 32 7.39 7.88 -9.03
N GLU A 33 8.26 7.20 -8.30
CA GLU A 33 8.21 7.21 -6.84
C GLU A 33 9.61 7.40 -6.27
N GLY A 34 9.68 8.11 -5.15
CA GLY A 34 10.90 8.29 -4.40
C GLY A 34 10.88 7.45 -3.13
N CYS A 35 12.07 7.14 -2.63
CA CYS A 35 12.25 6.45 -1.37
C CYS A 35 13.29 7.21 -0.55
N LEU A 36 13.09 7.30 0.77
CA LEU A 36 14.01 8.01 1.65
C LEU A 36 15.41 7.43 1.66
N SER A 37 15.54 6.13 1.42
CA SER A 37 16.84 5.44 1.40
C SER A 37 17.52 5.49 0.03
N LEU A 38 16.85 6.01 -1.00
CA LEU A 38 17.39 6.10 -2.36
C LEU A 38 17.21 7.51 -2.88
N GLN A 39 18.22 8.02 -3.58
CA GLN A 39 18.12 9.35 -4.17
C GLN A 39 17.41 9.28 -5.52
N GLY A 40 16.60 10.31 -5.83
CA GLY A 40 15.90 10.45 -7.08
C GLY A 40 14.61 9.68 -7.14
N LEU A 41 13.98 9.76 -8.31
CA LEU A 41 12.73 9.07 -8.60
C LEU A 41 12.99 7.82 -9.41
N ARG A 42 12.21 6.78 -9.16
CA ARG A 42 12.29 5.53 -9.90
C ARG A 42 10.94 5.18 -10.47
N LYS A 43 10.93 4.63 -11.66
CA LYS A 43 9.71 4.14 -12.27
C LYS A 43 9.38 2.78 -11.69
N THR A 44 8.15 2.65 -11.21
CA THR A 44 7.69 1.44 -10.52
C THR A 44 6.34 1.05 -11.09
N LYS A 45 6.12 -0.25 -11.25
CA LYS A 45 4.83 -0.76 -11.70
C LYS A 45 3.84 -0.65 -10.55
N ARG A 46 2.71 -0.01 -10.83
CA ARG A 46 1.59 0.15 -9.89
C ARG A 46 0.29 -0.19 -10.58
N HIS A 47 -0.75 -0.41 -9.81
CA HIS A 47 -2.09 -0.69 -10.34
C HIS A 47 -3.05 0.41 -9.90
N ARG A 48 -3.96 0.80 -10.80
CA ARG A 48 -4.91 1.88 -10.55
C ARG A 48 -5.95 1.50 -9.52
N THR A 49 -6.31 0.22 -9.49
CA THR A 49 -7.31 -0.30 -8.56
C THR A 49 -6.76 -1.54 -7.88
N ILE A 50 -6.91 -1.60 -6.57
CA ILE A 50 -6.52 -2.76 -5.78
C ILE A 50 -7.63 -3.12 -4.81
N LYS A 51 -7.69 -4.40 -4.45
CA LYS A 51 -8.56 -4.90 -3.39
C LYS A 51 -7.67 -5.37 -2.27
N VAL A 52 -7.87 -4.81 -1.08
CA VAL A 52 -6.99 -5.06 0.07
C VAL A 52 -7.79 -5.66 1.20
N GLN A 53 -7.22 -6.70 1.82
CA GLN A 53 -7.71 -7.27 3.07
C GLN A 53 -6.73 -6.90 4.16
N TRP A 54 -7.24 -6.42 5.28
CA TRP A 54 -6.39 -6.06 6.42
C TRP A 54 -7.15 -6.25 7.73
N GLN A 55 -6.43 -6.19 8.83
CA GLN A 55 -7.00 -6.22 10.16
C GLN A 55 -6.87 -4.87 10.84
N ASP A 56 -7.85 -4.49 11.64
CA ASP A 56 -7.77 -3.29 12.46
C ASP A 56 -7.19 -3.61 13.85
N ARG A 57 -7.13 -2.61 14.74
CA ARG A 57 -6.57 -2.78 16.07
C ARG A 57 -7.32 -3.81 16.92
N THR A 58 -8.59 -4.06 16.63
CA THR A 58 -9.42 -5.04 17.33
C THR A 58 -9.36 -6.40 16.65
N MET A 59 -8.46 -6.57 15.68
CA MET A 59 -8.28 -7.80 14.90
C MET A 59 -9.46 -8.17 14.03
N GLN A 60 -10.32 -7.20 13.74
CA GLN A 60 -11.41 -7.41 12.79
C GLN A 60 -10.87 -7.30 11.36
N THR A 61 -11.30 -8.20 10.50
CA THR A 61 -10.87 -8.23 9.11
C THR A 61 -11.73 -7.31 8.25
N HIS A 62 -11.08 -6.50 7.46
CA HIS A 62 -11.71 -5.59 6.50
C HIS A 62 -11.24 -5.94 5.09
N VAL A 63 -12.15 -5.76 4.12
CA VAL A 63 -11.82 -5.89 2.71
C VAL A 63 -12.43 -4.70 1.99
N LYS A 64 -11.60 -3.98 1.21
CA LYS A 64 -12.07 -2.80 0.50
C LYS A 64 -11.27 -2.60 -0.78
N ASN A 65 -11.91 -2.00 -1.78
CA ASN A 65 -11.26 -1.55 -3.00
C ASN A 65 -10.74 -0.13 -2.81
N PHE A 66 -9.54 0.11 -3.31
CA PHE A 66 -8.93 1.44 -3.33
C PHE A 66 -8.49 1.77 -4.75
N THR A 67 -8.54 3.05 -5.09
CA THR A 67 -8.16 3.54 -6.42
C THR A 67 -7.27 4.77 -6.29
N GLY A 68 -6.63 5.14 -7.40
CA GLY A 68 -5.90 6.38 -7.52
C GLY A 68 -4.71 6.50 -6.58
N TRP A 69 -4.55 7.67 -6.00
CA TRP A 69 -3.41 7.98 -5.12
C TRP A 69 -3.37 7.09 -3.88
N THR A 70 -4.52 6.86 -3.26
CA THR A 70 -4.61 5.99 -2.08
C THR A 70 -4.13 4.58 -2.40
N ALA A 71 -4.55 4.04 -3.56
CA ALA A 71 -4.10 2.72 -4.00
C ALA A 71 -2.57 2.70 -4.22
N GLN A 72 -2.02 3.77 -4.77
CA GLN A 72 -0.57 3.86 -4.99
C GLN A 72 0.19 3.85 -3.66
N ILE A 73 -0.27 4.62 -2.68
CA ILE A 73 0.33 4.68 -1.35
C ILE A 73 0.33 3.29 -0.70
N ILE A 74 -0.80 2.61 -0.74
CA ILE A 74 -0.92 1.27 -0.13
C ILE A 74 0.06 0.29 -0.77
N GLN A 75 0.15 0.28 -2.09
CA GLN A 75 1.07 -0.60 -2.80
C GLN A 75 2.52 -0.31 -2.42
N HIS A 76 2.89 0.97 -2.33
CA HIS A 76 4.23 1.39 -1.95
C HIS A 76 4.57 0.89 -0.54
N GLU A 77 3.67 1.07 0.42
CA GLU A 77 3.89 0.66 1.80
C GLU A 77 3.92 -0.86 1.95
N VAL A 78 3.07 -1.58 1.22
CA VAL A 78 3.09 -3.04 1.24
C VAL A 78 4.40 -3.58 0.66
N ASP A 79 4.93 -2.95 -0.39
CA ASP A 79 6.23 -3.33 -0.94
C ASP A 79 7.33 -3.16 0.09
N HIS A 80 7.33 -2.06 0.85
CA HIS A 80 8.31 -1.85 1.92
C HIS A 80 8.22 -2.94 2.99
N CYS A 81 7.01 -3.36 3.36
CA CYS A 81 6.81 -4.45 4.32
C CYS A 81 7.38 -5.77 3.81
N ASN A 82 7.44 -5.94 2.49
CA ASN A 82 8.01 -7.14 1.86
C ASN A 82 9.49 -7.00 1.52
N GLY A 83 10.13 -5.91 1.98
CA GLY A 83 11.54 -5.67 1.76
C GLY A 83 11.88 -5.11 0.38
N ILE A 84 10.90 -4.67 -0.38
CA ILE A 84 11.12 -4.07 -1.69
C ILE A 84 11.34 -2.58 -1.50
N LEU A 85 12.53 -2.10 -1.88
CA LEU A 85 12.89 -0.69 -1.80
C LEU A 85 12.68 -0.03 -3.16
N ILE A 86 11.99 1.09 -3.13
CA ILE A 86 11.68 1.85 -4.34
C ILE A 86 12.20 3.25 -4.20
#